data_33de873c9c9c1a91a5128577984e730c
#
_entry.id   33de873c9c9c1a91a5128577984e730c
#
_cell.length_a   1.000
_cell.length_b   1.000
_cell.length_c   1.000
_cell.angle_alpha   90.00
_cell.angle_beta   90.00
_cell.angle_gamma   90.00
#
_symmetry.space_group_name_H-M   'P 1'
#
loop_
_entity.id
_entity.type
_entity.pdbx_description
1 polymer ?
#
loop_
_entity_poly.entity_id
_entity_poly.type
_entity_poly.pdbx_seq_one_letter_code
_entity_poly.pdbx_strand_id
1 'polypeptide(L)'
;MRFPEFDLLDGHVEGRLRSLHGRPLNFDPDAMDGPGWEHDDYRQALPAEEPGPPEPGGSWETAVALSRGYAFADPSLVEARFDPAVPLEERDMLLILHALGARIYAGVRVSGVANETRTYGDREAQVFAWNYRTLEGHVEAGQRDFEVWKWLDTGEVEFRTHAISRAAETNPIVQVGFRLLGRHKQVEFGRRACRRMALLTEVNLQHPDGAGSPEILDGHMLALYLRDHHALLVAMGEIAGRMTSRSGPDDLRGFAGELGDAAAADRAAVEDLLERLDSEPSRVRHAAAWSFEKVGRLKLNGRIVRPSPLAPVTELEGCKILLEGDRALWSGLAQLAVGPPDSEERARRAEGLLEAAEQLRIDAFHGATHHRVDAVGGPR
;
A
#
# COMPACT_ATOMS: atom_id res chain seq x y z
N MET A 1 34.43 -13.19 7.87
CA MET A 1 33.19 -12.69 8.48
C MET A 1 32.84 -11.38 7.80
N ARG A 2 31.78 -11.34 6.98
CA ARG A 2 31.31 -10.10 6.36
C ARG A 2 30.26 -9.46 7.25
N PHE A 3 30.34 -8.13 7.39
CA PHE A 3 29.34 -7.37 8.14
C PHE A 3 28.10 -7.12 7.27
N PRO A 4 26.90 -6.94 7.87
CA PRO A 4 25.74 -6.45 7.15
C PRO A 4 26.07 -5.14 6.43
N GLU A 5 25.64 -5.04 5.18
CA GLU A 5 25.86 -3.83 4.39
C GLU A 5 24.72 -2.85 4.68
N PHE A 6 25.07 -1.70 5.29
CA PHE A 6 24.15 -0.60 5.57
C PHE A 6 24.40 0.52 4.57
N ASP A 7 23.34 1.09 4.04
CA ASP A 7 23.41 2.28 3.19
C ASP A 7 22.33 3.26 3.59
N LEU A 8 22.69 4.52 3.69
CA LEU A 8 21.76 5.63 3.94
C LEU A 8 21.38 6.35 2.64
N LEU A 9 22.03 6.02 1.53
CA LEU A 9 21.86 6.61 0.20
C LEU A 9 21.61 5.51 -0.84
N ASP A 10 21.01 5.85 -1.98
CA ASP A 10 20.80 4.93 -3.09
C ASP A 10 22.16 4.51 -3.71
N GLY A 11 22.78 3.47 -3.18
CA GLY A 11 24.02 2.89 -3.69
C GLY A 11 23.76 1.67 -4.56
N HIS A 12 24.37 1.59 -5.69
CA HIS A 12 24.56 0.53 -6.69
C HIS A 12 23.91 -0.85 -6.41
N VAL A 13 22.58 -0.91 -6.33
CA VAL A 13 21.79 -2.14 -6.08
C VAL A 13 22.17 -3.26 -7.03
N GLU A 14 22.36 -2.96 -8.31
CA GLU A 14 22.78 -3.94 -9.34
C GLU A 14 24.18 -4.53 -9.06
N GLY A 15 25.11 -3.70 -8.58
CA GLY A 15 26.44 -4.16 -8.19
C GLY A 15 26.39 -5.11 -7.01
N ARG A 16 25.51 -4.83 -6.04
CA ARG A 16 25.28 -5.69 -4.87
C ARG A 16 24.63 -7.01 -5.26
N LEU A 17 23.59 -6.97 -6.12
CA LEU A 17 22.95 -8.18 -6.63
C LEU A 17 23.96 -9.08 -7.33
N ARG A 18 24.75 -8.53 -8.25
CA ARG A 18 25.83 -9.30 -8.93
C ARG A 18 26.85 -9.90 -7.96
N SER A 19 27.12 -9.23 -6.83
CA SER A 19 28.08 -9.72 -5.84
C SER A 19 27.55 -10.91 -5.01
N LEU A 20 26.29 -11.29 -5.15
CA LEU A 20 25.71 -12.45 -4.46
C LEU A 20 26.12 -13.76 -5.11
N HIS A 21 26.43 -13.72 -6.42
CA HIS A 21 26.81 -14.91 -7.15
C HIS A 21 28.04 -15.59 -6.52
N GLY A 22 27.91 -16.88 -6.23
CA GLY A 22 28.94 -17.66 -5.57
C GLY A 22 29.14 -17.39 -4.08
N ARG A 23 28.39 -16.50 -3.42
CA ARG A 23 28.43 -16.36 -1.96
C ARG A 23 27.97 -17.65 -1.29
N PRO A 24 28.65 -18.11 -0.23
CA PRO A 24 28.20 -19.26 0.55
C PRO A 24 27.00 -18.90 1.41
N LEU A 25 26.29 -19.92 1.86
CA LEU A 25 25.31 -19.79 2.94
C LEU A 25 26.01 -19.33 4.23
N ASN A 26 25.29 -18.61 5.09
CA ASN A 26 25.81 -18.18 6.38
C ASN A 26 25.48 -19.17 7.53
N PHE A 27 24.97 -20.34 7.20
CA PHE A 27 24.64 -21.42 8.14
C PHE A 27 24.78 -22.80 7.46
N ASP A 28 24.81 -23.82 8.28
CA ASP A 28 24.72 -25.22 7.83
C ASP A 28 23.24 -25.64 7.78
N PRO A 29 22.70 -26.02 6.60
CA PRO A 29 21.33 -26.47 6.48
C PRO A 29 20.99 -27.70 7.34
N ASP A 30 21.94 -28.56 7.59
CA ASP A 30 21.73 -29.78 8.40
C ASP A 30 21.63 -29.45 9.90
N ALA A 31 21.95 -28.23 10.32
CA ALA A 31 21.87 -27.79 11.71
C ALA A 31 20.54 -27.11 12.09
N MET A 32 19.58 -26.97 11.15
CA MET A 32 18.32 -26.24 11.39
C MET A 32 17.38 -26.91 12.39
N ASP A 33 17.51 -28.22 12.62
CA ASP A 33 16.73 -28.96 13.63
C ASP A 33 17.30 -28.81 15.05
N GLY A 34 18.43 -28.08 15.20
CA GLY A 34 19.13 -27.89 16.44
C GLY A 34 18.51 -26.83 17.37
N PRO A 35 18.99 -26.71 18.59
CA PRO A 35 18.51 -25.70 19.54
C PRO A 35 18.85 -24.27 19.07
N GLY A 36 17.98 -23.33 19.39
CA GLY A 36 18.18 -21.90 19.10
C GLY A 36 17.64 -21.44 17.74
N TRP A 37 16.98 -22.30 17.00
CA TRP A 37 16.22 -21.93 15.82
C TRP A 37 14.78 -21.59 16.19
N GLU A 38 14.25 -20.55 15.59
CA GLU A 38 12.87 -20.10 15.71
C GLU A 38 12.09 -20.58 14.49
N HIS A 39 10.86 -21.02 14.72
CA HIS A 39 9.94 -21.50 13.70
C HIS A 39 8.73 -20.60 13.62
N ASP A 40 8.40 -20.16 12.44
CA ASP A 40 7.24 -19.33 12.15
C ASP A 40 6.39 -19.97 11.05
N ASP A 41 5.11 -20.14 11.31
CA ASP A 41 4.14 -20.66 10.36
C ASP A 41 2.99 -19.68 10.21
N TYR A 42 2.67 -19.35 8.95
CA TYR A 42 1.52 -18.53 8.60
C TYR A 42 0.76 -19.18 7.46
N ARG A 43 -0.57 -19.07 7.52
CA ARG A 43 -1.48 -19.56 6.49
C ARG A 43 -2.53 -18.52 6.19
N GLN A 44 -2.93 -18.44 4.91
CA GLN A 44 -3.94 -17.53 4.43
C GLN A 44 -4.81 -18.24 3.41
N ALA A 45 -6.12 -18.30 3.66
CA ALA A 45 -7.08 -18.74 2.65
C ALA A 45 -7.13 -17.72 1.51
N LEU A 46 -7.19 -18.22 0.29
CA LEU A 46 -7.36 -17.46 -0.95
C LEU A 46 -8.76 -17.78 -1.52
N PRO A 47 -9.25 -17.04 -2.53
CA PRO A 47 -10.49 -17.40 -3.19
C PRO A 47 -10.47 -18.87 -3.63
N ALA A 48 -11.52 -19.63 -3.29
CA ALA A 48 -11.62 -21.04 -3.66
C ALA A 48 -11.91 -21.20 -5.15
N GLU A 49 -11.54 -22.34 -5.70
CA GLU A 49 -11.88 -22.79 -7.04
C GLU A 49 -12.85 -24.00 -6.96
N GLU A 50 -13.33 -24.49 -8.10
CA GLU A 50 -14.06 -25.76 -8.12
C GLU A 50 -13.14 -26.93 -7.70
N PRO A 51 -13.69 -28.00 -7.09
CA PRO A 51 -12.94 -29.23 -6.82
C PRO A 51 -12.31 -29.77 -8.10
N GLY A 52 -11.06 -30.25 -8.01
CA GLY A 52 -10.31 -30.77 -9.16
C GLY A 52 -8.96 -30.09 -9.36
N PRO A 53 -8.33 -30.23 -10.53
CA PRO A 53 -7.05 -29.60 -10.84
C PRO A 53 -7.16 -28.06 -10.87
N PRO A 54 -6.05 -27.31 -10.78
CA PRO A 54 -6.05 -25.86 -10.89
C PRO A 54 -6.78 -25.36 -12.14
N GLU A 55 -7.59 -24.32 -11.97
CA GLU A 55 -8.30 -23.66 -13.07
C GLU A 55 -7.36 -22.72 -13.81
N PRO A 56 -7.36 -22.73 -15.16
CA PRO A 56 -6.60 -21.76 -15.93
C PRO A 56 -6.99 -20.32 -15.59
N GLY A 57 -6.02 -19.50 -15.17
CA GLY A 57 -6.26 -18.11 -14.70
C GLY A 57 -6.99 -18.03 -13.36
N GLY A 58 -7.18 -19.17 -12.67
CA GLY A 58 -7.81 -19.22 -11.35
C GLY A 58 -6.91 -18.72 -10.21
N SER A 59 -7.42 -18.88 -9.00
CA SER A 59 -6.79 -18.41 -7.76
C SER A 59 -5.40 -19.03 -7.55
N TRP A 60 -5.28 -20.34 -7.79
CA TRP A 60 -4.01 -21.03 -7.59
C TRP A 60 -2.93 -20.54 -8.58
N GLU A 61 -3.25 -20.46 -9.90
CA GLU A 61 -2.29 -19.97 -10.90
C GLU A 61 -1.90 -18.51 -10.65
N THR A 62 -2.86 -17.66 -10.29
CA THR A 62 -2.64 -16.27 -9.91
C THR A 62 -1.71 -16.17 -8.71
N ALA A 63 -1.97 -16.93 -7.64
CA ALA A 63 -1.13 -16.92 -6.45
C ALA A 63 0.28 -17.46 -6.72
N VAL A 64 0.42 -18.47 -7.61
CA VAL A 64 1.74 -18.95 -8.06
C VAL A 64 2.51 -17.86 -8.80
N ALA A 65 1.87 -17.11 -9.70
CA ALA A 65 2.51 -16.01 -10.42
C ALA A 65 2.98 -14.90 -9.46
N LEU A 66 2.11 -14.50 -8.52
CA LEU A 66 2.44 -13.55 -7.46
C LEU A 66 3.61 -14.04 -6.59
N SER A 67 3.61 -15.32 -6.25
CA SER A 67 4.66 -15.95 -5.44
C SER A 67 6.01 -15.95 -6.15
N ARG A 68 6.06 -16.30 -7.43
CA ARG A 68 7.27 -16.27 -8.28
C ARG A 68 7.85 -14.87 -8.43
N GLY A 69 7.00 -13.84 -8.47
CA GLY A 69 7.36 -12.42 -8.53
C GLY A 69 7.71 -11.80 -7.19
N TYR A 70 7.57 -12.53 -6.06
CA TYR A 70 7.73 -11.99 -4.70
C TYR A 70 6.78 -10.83 -4.39
N ALA A 71 5.66 -10.73 -5.10
CA ALA A 71 4.73 -9.59 -5.04
C ALA A 71 3.97 -9.50 -3.71
N PHE A 72 3.87 -10.60 -2.98
CA PHE A 72 3.24 -10.67 -1.66
C PHE A 72 4.02 -9.92 -0.57
N ALA A 73 5.31 -9.65 -0.76
CA ALA A 73 6.10 -8.91 0.21
C ALA A 73 5.66 -7.44 0.27
N ASP A 74 5.55 -6.89 1.49
CA ASP A 74 5.29 -5.45 1.66
C ASP A 74 6.59 -4.67 1.45
N PRO A 75 6.71 -3.84 0.39
CA PRO A 75 7.92 -3.07 0.13
C PRO A 75 8.30 -2.09 1.24
N SER A 76 7.35 -1.70 2.10
CA SER A 76 7.67 -0.89 3.29
C SER A 76 8.50 -1.63 4.34
N LEU A 77 8.49 -2.97 4.30
CA LEU A 77 9.27 -3.85 5.16
C LEU A 77 10.45 -4.45 4.42
N VAL A 78 10.19 -5.05 3.24
CA VAL A 78 11.17 -5.80 2.46
C VAL A 78 10.91 -5.60 0.98
N GLU A 79 11.87 -5.04 0.26
CA GLU A 79 11.90 -5.07 -1.20
C GLU A 79 12.82 -6.20 -1.67
N ALA A 80 12.43 -6.91 -2.74
CA ALA A 80 13.30 -7.87 -3.40
C ALA A 80 13.79 -7.31 -4.74
N ARG A 81 15.09 -7.49 -5.01
CA ARG A 81 15.71 -7.19 -6.30
C ARG A 81 16.35 -8.46 -6.83
N PHE A 82 15.97 -8.84 -8.06
CA PHE A 82 16.49 -10.01 -8.76
C PHE A 82 16.38 -9.78 -10.28
N ASP A 83 17.08 -10.58 -11.04
CA ASP A 83 16.96 -10.57 -12.50
C ASP A 83 15.73 -11.44 -12.89
N PRO A 84 14.66 -10.87 -13.46
CA PRO A 84 13.48 -11.62 -13.87
C PRO A 84 13.73 -12.61 -15.01
N ALA A 85 14.82 -12.44 -15.79
CA ALA A 85 15.20 -13.36 -16.85
C ALA A 85 15.84 -14.65 -16.33
N VAL A 86 16.31 -14.65 -15.06
CA VAL A 86 16.87 -15.85 -14.42
C VAL A 86 15.74 -16.74 -13.91
N PRO A 87 15.72 -18.04 -14.25
CA PRO A 87 14.76 -19.00 -13.71
C PRO A 87 14.75 -18.97 -12.17
N LEU A 88 13.56 -19.22 -11.57
CA LEU A 88 13.40 -19.14 -10.12
C LEU A 88 14.41 -20.03 -9.38
N GLU A 89 14.67 -21.22 -9.90
CA GLU A 89 15.55 -22.25 -9.34
C GLU A 89 17.03 -21.81 -9.22
N GLU A 90 17.44 -20.86 -10.06
CA GLU A 90 18.84 -20.38 -10.15
C GLU A 90 19.00 -18.97 -9.56
N ARG A 91 17.93 -18.43 -8.99
CA ARG A 91 17.83 -17.00 -8.64
C ARG A 91 18.58 -16.67 -7.35
N ASP A 92 19.50 -15.72 -7.44
CA ASP A 92 19.98 -14.94 -6.30
C ASP A 92 19.11 -13.70 -6.15
N MET A 93 18.73 -13.35 -4.92
CA MET A 93 17.90 -12.18 -4.63
C MET A 93 18.56 -11.29 -3.60
N LEU A 94 18.51 -9.98 -3.82
CA LEU A 94 18.91 -8.98 -2.86
C LEU A 94 17.65 -8.45 -2.16
N LEU A 95 17.51 -8.75 -0.88
CA LEU A 95 16.45 -8.21 -0.05
C LEU A 95 16.94 -6.87 0.54
N ILE A 96 16.10 -5.85 0.42
CA ILE A 96 16.30 -4.53 1.02
C ILE A 96 15.34 -4.44 2.18
N LEU A 97 15.85 -4.58 3.40
CA LEU A 97 15.07 -4.54 4.63
C LEU A 97 14.99 -3.09 5.12
N HIS A 98 13.79 -2.61 5.40
CA HIS A 98 13.56 -1.27 5.93
C HIS A 98 13.41 -1.29 7.45
N ALA A 99 14.38 -0.73 8.18
CA ALA A 99 14.36 -0.67 9.63
C ALA A 99 14.87 0.67 10.15
N LEU A 100 14.11 1.34 11.01
CA LEU A 100 14.48 2.59 11.68
C LEU A 100 15.01 3.71 10.74
N GLY A 101 14.50 3.76 9.51
CA GLY A 101 14.94 4.74 8.51
C GLY A 101 16.23 4.36 7.77
N ALA A 102 16.82 3.18 8.07
CA ALA A 102 17.96 2.63 7.36
C ALA A 102 17.53 1.51 6.39
N ARG A 103 18.32 1.30 5.34
CA ARG A 103 18.21 0.18 4.41
C ARG A 103 19.29 -0.83 4.73
N ILE A 104 18.91 -2.09 4.95
CA ILE A 104 19.83 -3.20 5.20
C ILE A 104 19.75 -4.10 3.97
N TYR A 105 20.90 -4.35 3.34
CA TYR A 105 21.01 -5.20 2.16
C TYR A 105 21.36 -6.63 2.58
N ALA A 106 20.50 -7.58 2.22
CA ALA A 106 20.58 -8.96 2.65
C ALA A 106 20.46 -9.90 1.45
N GLY A 107 21.48 -10.70 1.19
CA GLY A 107 21.49 -11.66 0.08
C GLY A 107 20.83 -12.97 0.47
N VAL A 108 20.01 -13.50 -0.44
CA VAL A 108 19.41 -14.84 -0.34
C VAL A 108 19.54 -15.57 -1.67
N ARG A 109 19.52 -16.90 -1.62
CA ARG A 109 19.50 -17.78 -2.81
C ARG A 109 18.33 -18.73 -2.75
N VAL A 110 17.60 -18.85 -3.87
CA VAL A 110 16.59 -19.87 -4.03
C VAL A 110 17.27 -21.24 -3.99
N SER A 111 16.74 -22.16 -3.19
CA SER A 111 17.38 -23.45 -2.90
C SER A 111 16.50 -24.65 -3.26
N GLY A 112 15.22 -24.43 -3.49
CA GLY A 112 14.30 -25.49 -3.92
C GLY A 112 13.07 -24.90 -4.56
N VAL A 113 12.61 -25.55 -5.63
CA VAL A 113 11.34 -25.24 -6.30
C VAL A 113 10.66 -26.56 -6.59
N ALA A 114 9.37 -26.69 -6.29
CA ALA A 114 8.55 -27.86 -6.60
C ALA A 114 7.20 -27.42 -7.13
N ASN A 115 6.66 -28.21 -8.07
CA ASN A 115 5.29 -28.10 -8.54
C ASN A 115 4.77 -29.52 -8.72
N GLU A 116 4.03 -30.01 -7.73
CA GLU A 116 3.69 -31.43 -7.62
C GLU A 116 2.36 -31.64 -6.89
N THR A 117 1.74 -32.79 -7.09
CA THR A 117 0.65 -33.24 -6.25
C THR A 117 1.22 -33.89 -4.99
N ARG A 118 0.78 -33.42 -3.81
CA ARG A 118 1.13 -33.99 -2.51
C ARG A 118 -0.06 -34.63 -1.85
N THR A 119 0.16 -35.80 -1.24
CA THR A 119 -0.82 -36.45 -0.39
C THR A 119 -0.59 -36.06 1.06
N TYR A 120 -1.64 -35.59 1.74
CA TYR A 120 -1.62 -35.29 3.16
C TYR A 120 -2.79 -35.95 3.89
N GLY A 121 -2.49 -37.03 4.61
CA GLY A 121 -3.50 -37.94 5.13
C GLY A 121 -4.17 -38.71 4.00
N ASP A 122 -5.47 -38.52 3.87
CA ASP A 122 -6.33 -39.08 2.81
C ASP A 122 -6.71 -38.07 1.73
N ARG A 123 -6.16 -36.86 1.79
CA ARG A 123 -6.43 -35.77 0.84
C ARG A 123 -5.25 -35.51 -0.09
N GLU A 124 -5.53 -35.05 -1.28
CA GLU A 124 -4.53 -34.66 -2.27
C GLU A 124 -4.63 -33.14 -2.53
N ALA A 125 -3.47 -32.52 -2.72
CA ALA A 125 -3.37 -31.11 -3.08
C ALA A 125 -2.36 -30.91 -4.19
N GLN A 126 -2.67 -30.05 -5.16
CA GLN A 126 -1.67 -29.48 -6.05
C GLN A 126 -0.90 -28.42 -5.27
N VAL A 127 0.43 -28.53 -5.25
CA VAL A 127 1.30 -27.66 -4.47
C VAL A 127 2.39 -27.07 -5.35
N PHE A 128 2.46 -25.74 -5.39
CA PHE A 128 3.64 -25.04 -5.84
C PHE A 128 4.40 -24.55 -4.61
N ALA A 129 5.66 -24.91 -4.50
CA ALA A 129 6.51 -24.56 -3.36
C ALA A 129 7.87 -24.06 -3.84
N TRP A 130 8.43 -23.09 -3.12
CA TRP A 130 9.82 -22.68 -3.29
C TRP A 130 10.35 -22.10 -1.97
N ASN A 131 11.67 -22.11 -1.85
CA ASN A 131 12.31 -21.50 -0.69
C ASN A 131 13.58 -20.76 -1.07
N TYR A 132 14.01 -19.88 -0.16
CA TYR A 132 15.34 -19.30 -0.20
C TYR A 132 16.10 -19.52 1.11
N ARG A 133 17.42 -19.49 1.00
CA ARG A 133 18.37 -19.56 2.10
C ARG A 133 19.22 -18.30 2.16
N THR A 134 19.58 -17.91 3.38
CA THR A 134 20.38 -16.71 3.63
C THR A 134 21.85 -16.91 3.29
N LEU A 135 22.47 -15.88 2.69
CA LEU A 135 23.85 -15.86 2.28
C LEU A 135 24.75 -15.16 3.31
N GLU A 136 26.06 -15.35 3.20
CA GLU A 136 27.03 -14.64 4.03
C GLU A 136 26.83 -13.12 3.97
N GLY A 137 26.79 -12.47 5.14
CA GLY A 137 26.48 -11.05 5.29
C GLY A 137 25.02 -10.74 5.55
N HIS A 138 24.11 -11.72 5.52
CA HIS A 138 22.73 -11.55 5.97
C HIS A 138 22.67 -11.38 7.49
N VAL A 139 21.73 -10.56 7.99
CA VAL A 139 21.54 -10.29 9.43
C VAL A 139 20.93 -11.48 10.19
N GLU A 140 20.27 -12.37 9.45
CA GLU A 140 19.71 -13.64 9.93
C GLU A 140 20.44 -14.81 9.27
N ALA A 141 20.34 -15.98 9.90
CA ALA A 141 20.70 -17.26 9.31
C ALA A 141 19.45 -18.12 9.24
N GLY A 142 19.14 -18.68 8.09
CA GLY A 142 17.97 -19.55 7.96
C GLY A 142 17.39 -19.69 6.55
N GLN A 143 16.23 -20.30 6.51
CA GLN A 143 15.45 -20.60 5.33
C GLN A 143 14.03 -20.08 5.50
N ARG A 144 13.43 -19.66 4.39
CA ARG A 144 12.00 -19.35 4.32
C ARG A 144 11.38 -20.02 3.14
N ASP A 145 10.29 -20.71 3.40
CA ASP A 145 9.48 -21.44 2.43
C ASP A 145 8.21 -20.67 2.10
N PHE A 146 7.79 -20.77 0.86
CA PHE A 146 6.54 -20.21 0.36
C PHE A 146 5.82 -21.29 -0.44
N GLU A 147 4.55 -21.52 -0.14
CA GLU A 147 3.77 -22.57 -0.78
C GLU A 147 2.38 -22.05 -1.16
N VAL A 148 1.89 -22.46 -2.32
CA VAL A 148 0.51 -22.27 -2.76
C VAL A 148 -0.10 -23.66 -2.89
N TRP A 149 -1.15 -23.93 -2.12
CA TRP A 149 -1.85 -25.21 -2.06
C TRP A 149 -3.23 -25.07 -2.67
N LYS A 150 -3.63 -26.04 -3.48
CA LYS A 150 -5.03 -26.25 -3.87
C LYS A 150 -5.44 -27.67 -3.48
N TRP A 151 -6.42 -27.80 -2.59
CA TRP A 151 -7.01 -29.06 -2.20
C TRP A 151 -7.93 -29.56 -3.32
N LEU A 152 -7.63 -30.75 -3.89
CA LEU A 152 -8.33 -31.27 -5.06
C LEU A 152 -9.75 -31.75 -4.76
N ASP A 153 -10.03 -32.11 -3.52
CA ASP A 153 -11.34 -32.57 -3.04
C ASP A 153 -12.33 -31.44 -2.75
N THR A 154 -11.86 -30.29 -2.30
CA THR A 154 -12.73 -29.17 -1.88
C THR A 154 -12.58 -27.92 -2.75
N GLY A 155 -11.50 -27.80 -3.54
CA GLY A 155 -11.19 -26.59 -4.29
C GLY A 155 -10.62 -25.45 -3.43
N GLU A 156 -10.44 -25.67 -2.12
CA GLU A 156 -9.81 -24.67 -1.23
C GLU A 156 -8.41 -24.34 -1.69
N VAL A 157 -8.11 -23.04 -1.80
CA VAL A 157 -6.76 -22.54 -2.14
C VAL A 157 -6.20 -21.77 -0.95
N GLU A 158 -4.93 -22.01 -0.65
CA GLU A 158 -4.27 -21.32 0.45
C GLU A 158 -2.80 -21.00 0.14
N PHE A 159 -2.34 -19.90 0.68
CA PHE A 159 -0.94 -19.51 0.73
C PHE A 159 -0.36 -19.85 2.10
N ARG A 160 0.82 -20.45 2.11
CA ARG A 160 1.55 -20.78 3.34
C ARG A 160 2.95 -20.21 3.27
N THR A 161 3.47 -19.72 4.39
CA THR A 161 4.88 -19.38 4.53
C THR A 161 5.40 -19.92 5.85
N HIS A 162 6.50 -20.63 5.78
CA HIS A 162 7.22 -21.18 6.92
C HIS A 162 8.63 -20.57 6.98
N ALA A 163 9.13 -20.25 8.14
CA ALA A 163 10.49 -19.81 8.32
C ALA A 163 11.17 -20.56 9.47
N ILE A 164 12.41 -20.96 9.23
CA ILE A 164 13.33 -21.46 10.25
C ILE A 164 14.50 -20.50 10.28
N SER A 165 14.67 -19.76 11.38
CA SER A 165 15.68 -18.71 11.43
C SER A 165 16.26 -18.50 12.83
N ARG A 166 17.45 -17.93 12.85
CA ARG A 166 18.10 -17.40 14.04
C ARG A 166 18.89 -16.13 13.70
N ALA A 167 19.25 -15.37 14.71
CA ALA A 167 20.16 -14.25 14.50
C ALA A 167 21.51 -14.78 13.95
N ALA A 168 22.02 -14.16 12.90
CA ALA A 168 23.34 -14.52 12.37
C ALA A 168 24.44 -14.24 13.41
N GLU A 169 25.52 -15.01 13.37
CA GLU A 169 26.70 -14.80 14.22
C GLU A 169 27.47 -13.56 13.73
N THR A 170 27.01 -12.38 14.13
CA THR A 170 27.59 -11.09 13.81
C THR A 170 28.04 -10.35 15.08
N ASN A 171 28.46 -9.10 14.97
CA ASN A 171 28.84 -8.25 16.08
C ASN A 171 27.74 -8.22 17.18
N PRO A 172 28.09 -8.40 18.48
CA PRO A 172 27.16 -8.43 19.61
C PRO A 172 26.20 -7.24 19.67
N ILE A 173 26.60 -6.05 19.24
CA ILE A 173 25.75 -4.83 19.21
C ILE A 173 24.63 -4.97 18.15
N VAL A 174 24.97 -5.53 17.00
CA VAL A 174 23.99 -5.81 15.92
C VAL A 174 23.05 -6.93 16.36
N GLN A 175 23.55 -7.95 17.07
CA GLN A 175 22.72 -9.04 17.60
C GLN A 175 21.68 -8.56 18.62
N VAL A 176 22.03 -7.65 19.54
CA VAL A 176 21.08 -7.13 20.54
C VAL A 176 20.01 -6.27 19.88
N GLY A 177 20.39 -5.38 18.97
CA GLY A 177 19.44 -4.56 18.21
C GLY A 177 18.51 -5.42 17.34
N PHE A 178 19.05 -6.47 16.74
CA PHE A 178 18.28 -7.37 15.88
C PHE A 178 17.34 -8.29 16.69
N ARG A 179 17.73 -8.81 17.86
CA ARG A 179 16.84 -9.61 18.73
C ARG A 179 15.59 -8.84 19.17
N LEU A 180 15.72 -7.54 19.44
CA LEU A 180 14.60 -6.72 19.92
C LEU A 180 13.66 -6.25 18.79
N LEU A 181 14.23 -5.92 17.61
CA LEU A 181 13.47 -5.36 16.48
C LEU A 181 13.23 -6.38 15.37
N GLY A 182 14.17 -7.29 15.13
CA GLY A 182 14.11 -8.27 14.06
C GLY A 182 12.96 -9.26 14.24
N ARG A 183 12.78 -9.79 15.46
CA ARG A 183 11.68 -10.74 15.73
C ARG A 183 10.31 -10.15 15.48
N HIS A 184 10.06 -8.91 15.91
CA HIS A 184 8.82 -8.21 15.64
C HIS A 184 8.60 -8.03 14.13
N LYS A 185 9.64 -7.65 13.40
CA LYS A 185 9.61 -7.48 11.95
C LYS A 185 9.40 -8.78 11.17
N GLN A 186 9.93 -9.90 11.66
CA GLN A 186 9.68 -11.23 11.08
C GLN A 186 8.20 -11.62 11.18
N VAL A 187 7.61 -11.47 12.37
CA VAL A 187 6.20 -11.74 12.62
C VAL A 187 5.31 -10.81 11.76
N GLU A 188 5.66 -9.53 11.72
CA GLU A 188 4.99 -8.53 10.91
C GLU A 188 5.04 -8.91 9.41
N PHE A 189 6.22 -9.29 8.91
CA PHE A 189 6.38 -9.73 7.52
C PHE A 189 5.48 -10.94 7.18
N GLY A 190 5.48 -12.00 8.00
CA GLY A 190 4.68 -13.18 7.74
C GLY A 190 3.19 -12.88 7.65
N ARG A 191 2.67 -12.07 8.58
CA ARG A 191 1.26 -11.64 8.60
C ARG A 191 0.90 -10.77 7.39
N ARG A 192 1.76 -9.78 7.08
CA ARG A 192 1.52 -8.87 5.95
C ARG A 192 1.61 -9.60 4.61
N ALA A 193 2.60 -10.49 4.45
CA ALA A 193 2.74 -11.31 3.25
C ALA A 193 1.46 -12.14 2.97
N CYS A 194 0.89 -12.75 4.00
CA CYS A 194 -0.35 -13.51 3.91
C CYS A 194 -1.53 -12.64 3.47
N ARG A 195 -1.76 -11.49 4.12
CA ARG A 195 -2.88 -10.60 3.78
C ARG A 195 -2.73 -10.02 2.37
N ARG A 196 -1.50 -9.59 2.01
CA ARG A 196 -1.23 -9.06 0.66
C ARG A 196 -1.43 -10.13 -0.42
N MET A 197 -1.02 -11.37 -0.17
CA MET A 197 -1.27 -12.45 -1.11
C MET A 197 -2.76 -12.61 -1.38
N ALA A 198 -3.60 -12.62 -0.34
CA ALA A 198 -5.05 -12.74 -0.49
C ALA A 198 -5.63 -11.57 -1.30
N LEU A 199 -5.31 -10.33 -0.92
CA LEU A 199 -5.78 -9.14 -1.63
C LEU A 199 -5.36 -9.12 -3.09
N LEU A 200 -4.07 -9.39 -3.37
CA LEU A 200 -3.56 -9.36 -4.75
C LEU A 200 -4.15 -10.48 -5.60
N THR A 201 -4.39 -11.67 -5.02
CA THR A 201 -5.07 -12.76 -5.70
C THR A 201 -6.50 -12.37 -6.05
N GLU A 202 -7.26 -11.84 -5.08
CA GLU A 202 -8.64 -11.39 -5.28
C GLU A 202 -8.76 -10.33 -6.38
N VAL A 203 -7.90 -9.31 -6.33
CA VAL A 203 -7.88 -8.21 -7.32
C VAL A 203 -7.54 -8.71 -8.72
N ASN A 204 -6.53 -9.59 -8.85
CA ASN A 204 -6.15 -10.10 -10.16
C ASN A 204 -7.21 -11.02 -10.78
N LEU A 205 -8.00 -11.75 -9.96
CA LEU A 205 -9.13 -12.55 -10.44
C LEU A 205 -10.27 -11.70 -11.02
N GLN A 206 -10.42 -10.46 -10.60
CA GLN A 206 -11.42 -9.54 -11.11
C GLN A 206 -11.05 -8.92 -12.48
N HIS A 207 -9.81 -9.14 -12.96
CA HIS A 207 -9.29 -8.62 -14.22
C HIS A 207 -8.72 -9.75 -15.10
N PRO A 208 -9.54 -10.68 -15.62
CA PRO A 208 -9.04 -11.84 -16.37
C PRO A 208 -8.51 -11.52 -17.77
N ASP A 209 -8.63 -10.27 -18.26
CA ASP A 209 -8.35 -9.90 -19.66
C ASP A 209 -6.86 -9.60 -19.96
N GLY A 210 -5.95 -9.88 -19.06
CA GLY A 210 -4.50 -9.83 -19.29
C GLY A 210 -3.98 -11.02 -20.08
N ALA A 211 -4.37 -11.19 -21.33
CA ALA A 211 -3.77 -12.21 -22.18
C ALA A 211 -2.30 -11.88 -22.43
N GLY A 212 -1.38 -12.53 -21.68
CA GLY A 212 0.03 -12.59 -22.04
C GLY A 212 1.08 -12.09 -21.09
N SER A 213 0.79 -11.79 -19.91
CA SER A 213 1.57 -11.65 -18.65
C SER A 213 0.62 -11.01 -17.65
N PRO A 214 0.33 -11.61 -16.50
CA PRO A 214 -0.55 -10.96 -15.54
C PRO A 214 0.12 -9.63 -15.14
N GLU A 215 -0.48 -8.49 -15.52
CA GLU A 215 -0.14 -7.21 -14.94
C GLU A 215 -0.50 -7.32 -13.45
N ILE A 216 0.53 -7.47 -12.63
CA ILE A 216 0.36 -7.62 -11.19
C ILE A 216 0.19 -6.21 -10.61
N LEU A 217 -0.93 -5.97 -9.94
CA LEU A 217 -1.16 -4.73 -9.21
C LEU A 217 -0.03 -4.51 -8.19
N ASP A 218 0.70 -3.41 -8.33
CA ASP A 218 1.69 -2.99 -7.36
C ASP A 218 0.99 -2.40 -6.12
N GLY A 219 0.78 -3.24 -5.12
CA GLY A 219 0.14 -2.83 -3.87
C GLY A 219 0.92 -1.77 -3.08
N HIS A 220 2.23 -1.57 -3.34
CA HIS A 220 2.99 -0.47 -2.74
C HIS A 220 2.62 0.86 -3.40
N MET A 221 2.57 0.89 -4.73
CA MET A 221 2.15 2.09 -5.47
C MET A 221 0.69 2.44 -5.17
N LEU A 222 -0.18 1.43 -5.06
CA LEU A 222 -1.56 1.66 -4.62
C LEU A 222 -1.61 2.25 -3.21
N ALA A 223 -0.85 1.70 -2.26
CA ALA A 223 -0.82 2.25 -0.90
C ALA A 223 -0.26 3.67 -0.84
N LEU A 224 0.74 3.99 -1.67
CA LEU A 224 1.26 5.36 -1.78
C LEU A 224 0.19 6.31 -2.32
N TYR A 225 -0.49 5.92 -3.40
CA TYR A 225 -1.59 6.67 -4.00
C TYR A 225 -2.73 6.93 -3.00
N LEU A 226 -3.16 5.89 -2.27
CA LEU A 226 -4.19 6.01 -1.23
C LEU A 226 -3.77 6.94 -0.08
N ARG A 227 -2.49 6.94 0.33
CA ARG A 227 -1.98 7.85 1.36
C ARG A 227 -2.01 9.31 0.92
N ASP A 228 -1.67 9.58 -0.33
CA ASP A 228 -1.72 10.92 -0.89
C ASP A 228 -3.17 11.43 -0.93
N HIS A 229 -4.12 10.58 -1.36
CA HIS A 229 -5.54 10.93 -1.35
C HIS A 229 -6.14 11.03 0.06
N HIS A 230 -5.70 10.21 1.02
CA HIS A 230 -6.08 10.37 2.41
C HIS A 230 -5.73 11.78 2.93
N ALA A 231 -4.56 12.30 2.59
CA ALA A 231 -4.17 13.66 2.97
C ALA A 231 -5.07 14.74 2.32
N LEU A 232 -5.49 14.53 1.06
CA LEU A 232 -6.45 15.43 0.40
C LEU A 232 -7.81 15.41 1.10
N LEU A 233 -8.31 14.23 1.48
CA LEU A 233 -9.59 14.08 2.20
C LEU A 233 -9.57 14.74 3.59
N VAL A 234 -8.45 14.65 4.31
CA VAL A 234 -8.26 15.39 5.58
C VAL A 234 -8.35 16.89 5.33
N ALA A 235 -7.65 17.41 4.32
CA ALA A 235 -7.68 18.83 3.98
C ALA A 235 -9.09 19.29 3.56
N MET A 236 -9.84 18.46 2.83
CA MET A 236 -11.23 18.72 2.42
C MET A 236 -12.14 18.84 3.64
N GLY A 237 -12.06 17.90 4.60
CA GLY A 237 -12.82 17.98 5.85
C GLY A 237 -12.51 19.20 6.70
N GLU A 238 -11.25 19.66 6.74
CA GLU A 238 -10.86 20.87 7.47
C GLU A 238 -11.36 22.15 6.79
N ILE A 239 -11.37 22.21 5.45
CA ILE A 239 -11.97 23.34 4.73
C ILE A 239 -13.47 23.38 4.99
N ALA A 240 -14.16 22.27 4.88
CA ALA A 240 -15.58 22.13 5.16
C ALA A 240 -15.93 22.60 6.59
N GLY A 241 -15.18 22.15 7.59
CA GLY A 241 -15.37 22.57 8.99
C GLY A 241 -15.17 24.08 9.21
N ARG A 242 -14.21 24.71 8.51
CA ARG A 242 -14.03 26.18 8.57
C ARG A 242 -15.18 26.93 7.91
N MET A 243 -15.67 26.45 6.76
CA MET A 243 -16.80 27.07 6.05
C MET A 243 -18.08 26.96 6.87
N THR A 244 -18.36 25.81 7.50
CA THR A 244 -19.53 25.59 8.36
C THR A 244 -19.51 26.50 9.61
N SER A 245 -18.33 26.72 10.20
CA SER A 245 -18.20 27.55 11.40
C SER A 245 -18.29 29.07 11.17
N ARG A 246 -18.28 29.50 9.91
CA ARG A 246 -18.34 30.92 9.53
C ARG A 246 -19.81 31.36 9.34
N SER A 247 -20.12 32.60 9.75
CA SER A 247 -21.39 33.21 9.39
C SER A 247 -21.44 33.51 7.89
N GLY A 248 -22.41 32.95 7.18
CA GLY A 248 -22.55 33.07 5.75
C GLY A 248 -23.93 32.63 5.26
N PRO A 249 -24.17 32.67 3.95
CA PRO A 249 -25.42 32.17 3.32
C PRO A 249 -25.72 30.72 3.71
N ASP A 250 -27.00 30.36 3.77
CA ASP A 250 -27.44 29.03 4.21
C ASP A 250 -27.05 27.94 3.21
N ASP A 251 -27.06 28.24 1.92
CA ASP A 251 -26.63 27.37 0.85
C ASP A 251 -25.13 27.01 0.91
N LEU A 252 -24.28 28.00 1.25
CA LEU A 252 -22.86 27.75 1.45
C LEU A 252 -22.61 26.87 2.69
N ARG A 253 -23.42 27.02 3.76
CA ARG A 253 -23.33 26.16 4.94
C ARG A 253 -23.84 24.74 4.66
N GLY A 254 -24.91 24.61 3.88
CA GLY A 254 -25.42 23.33 3.42
C GLY A 254 -24.37 22.55 2.63
N PHE A 255 -23.80 23.20 1.62
CA PHE A 255 -22.70 22.64 0.82
C PHE A 255 -21.50 22.22 1.69
N ALA A 256 -21.10 23.08 2.65
CA ALA A 256 -19.97 22.77 3.53
C ALA A 256 -20.27 21.55 4.44
N GLY A 257 -21.52 21.37 4.87
CA GLY A 257 -21.96 20.19 5.62
C GLY A 257 -21.83 18.91 4.77
N GLU A 258 -22.41 18.91 3.55
CA GLU A 258 -22.33 17.78 2.62
C GLU A 258 -20.89 17.43 2.24
N LEU A 259 -20.04 18.44 2.01
CA LEU A 259 -18.62 18.25 1.73
C LEU A 259 -17.88 17.60 2.90
N GLY A 260 -18.21 18.02 4.14
CA GLY A 260 -17.61 17.44 5.35
C GLY A 260 -18.00 15.98 5.57
N ASP A 261 -19.29 15.66 5.36
CA ASP A 261 -19.79 14.29 5.46
C ASP A 261 -19.18 13.37 4.40
N ALA A 262 -19.08 13.85 3.15
CA ALA A 262 -18.43 13.14 2.06
C ALA A 262 -16.95 12.87 2.39
N ALA A 263 -16.21 13.90 2.80
CA ALA A 263 -14.80 13.76 3.17
C ALA A 263 -14.58 12.74 4.31
N ALA A 264 -15.46 12.73 5.31
CA ALA A 264 -15.37 11.78 6.44
C ALA A 264 -15.64 10.34 5.98
N ALA A 265 -16.68 10.11 5.16
CA ALA A 265 -17.02 8.80 4.64
C ALA A 265 -15.94 8.25 3.69
N ASP A 266 -15.38 9.11 2.83
CA ASP A 266 -14.34 8.73 1.89
C ASP A 266 -13.01 8.46 2.58
N ARG A 267 -12.67 9.26 3.60
CA ARG A 267 -11.51 9.00 4.44
C ARG A 267 -11.59 7.65 5.14
N ALA A 268 -12.73 7.31 5.72
CA ALA A 268 -12.92 6.01 6.39
C ALA A 268 -12.75 4.85 5.40
N ALA A 269 -13.27 4.97 4.17
CA ALA A 269 -13.11 3.94 3.15
C ALA A 269 -11.64 3.80 2.67
N VAL A 270 -10.91 4.91 2.56
CA VAL A 270 -9.46 4.87 2.24
C VAL A 270 -8.66 4.27 3.40
N GLU A 271 -9.02 4.56 4.65
CA GLU A 271 -8.38 3.97 5.84
C GLU A 271 -8.58 2.44 5.86
N ASP A 272 -9.78 1.94 5.55
CA ASP A 272 -10.06 0.50 5.42
C ASP A 272 -9.22 -0.16 4.31
N LEU A 273 -9.12 0.47 3.14
CA LEU A 273 -8.25 -0.02 2.05
C LEU A 273 -6.78 -0.04 2.45
N LEU A 274 -6.30 0.98 3.14
CA LEU A 274 -4.93 1.03 3.65
C LEU A 274 -4.68 -0.05 4.70
N GLU A 275 -5.65 -0.33 5.57
CA GLU A 275 -5.58 -1.42 6.55
C GLU A 275 -5.52 -2.79 5.87
N ARG A 276 -6.34 -3.02 4.84
CA ARG A 276 -6.30 -4.25 4.02
C ARG A 276 -4.95 -4.42 3.32
N LEU A 277 -4.32 -3.33 2.87
CA LEU A 277 -2.95 -3.34 2.32
C LEU A 277 -1.88 -3.45 3.42
N ASP A 278 -2.27 -3.54 4.69
CA ASP A 278 -1.42 -3.52 5.89
C ASP A 278 -0.44 -2.33 5.92
N SER A 279 -0.93 -1.20 5.42
CA SER A 279 -0.17 0.02 5.25
C SER A 279 -0.62 1.04 6.29
N GLU A 280 0.18 1.20 7.37
CA GLU A 280 -0.19 2.12 8.46
C GLU A 280 -0.44 3.57 7.96
N PRO A 281 -1.55 4.21 8.43
CA PRO A 281 -1.81 5.64 8.17
C PRO A 281 -0.81 6.58 8.86
N SER A 282 0.13 6.06 9.64
CA SER A 282 0.85 6.76 10.71
C SER A 282 1.84 7.86 10.29
N ARG A 283 2.06 8.09 8.98
CA ARG A 283 2.96 9.16 8.48
C ARG A 283 2.24 10.31 7.78
N VAL A 284 0.93 10.35 7.85
CA VAL A 284 0.07 11.37 7.22
C VAL A 284 0.27 12.78 7.79
N ARG A 285 0.79 12.92 9.01
CA ARG A 285 1.06 14.25 9.61
C ARG A 285 2.03 15.13 8.82
N HIS A 286 2.96 14.54 8.07
CA HIS A 286 3.91 15.32 7.24
C HIS A 286 3.31 15.74 5.89
N ALA A 287 2.45 14.93 5.30
CA ALA A 287 1.76 15.28 4.05
C ALA A 287 0.69 16.36 4.27
N ALA A 288 -0.04 16.32 5.39
CA ALA A 288 -0.97 17.36 5.79
C ALA A 288 -0.25 18.72 5.97
N ALA A 289 0.92 18.74 6.62
CA ALA A 289 1.72 19.96 6.78
C ALA A 289 2.16 20.57 5.43
N TRP A 290 2.49 19.74 4.43
CA TRP A 290 2.85 20.22 3.10
C TRP A 290 1.65 20.79 2.32
N SER A 291 0.47 20.15 2.43
CA SER A 291 -0.77 20.65 1.84
C SER A 291 -1.21 21.97 2.49
N PHE A 292 -1.05 22.10 3.82
CA PHE A 292 -1.34 23.34 4.57
C PHE A 292 -0.42 24.50 4.19
N GLU A 293 0.85 24.25 3.89
CA GLU A 293 1.76 25.32 3.44
C GLU A 293 1.32 25.89 2.09
N LYS A 294 0.82 25.07 1.16
CA LYS A 294 0.28 25.55 -0.13
C LYS A 294 -1.06 26.26 0.02
N VAL A 295 -1.98 25.72 0.82
CA VAL A 295 -3.28 26.36 1.12
C VAL A 295 -3.09 27.58 2.01
N GLY A 296 -2.10 27.58 2.91
CA GLY A 296 -1.76 28.72 3.75
C GLY A 296 -1.21 29.93 2.98
N ARG A 297 -0.56 29.71 1.82
CA ARG A 297 -0.12 30.79 0.91
C ARG A 297 -1.26 31.50 0.20
N LEU A 298 -2.46 30.90 0.14
CA LEU A 298 -3.70 31.57 -0.32
C LEU A 298 -4.23 32.64 0.67
N LYS A 299 -3.63 32.77 1.88
CA LYS A 299 -4.02 33.77 2.89
C LYS A 299 -3.56 35.23 2.63
N LEU A 300 -2.84 35.50 1.57
CA LEU A 300 -2.19 36.81 1.36
C LEU A 300 -2.96 37.75 0.40
N ASN A 301 -4.27 37.93 0.64
CA ASN A 301 -4.98 39.08 0.03
C ASN A 301 -5.02 40.31 0.97
N GLY A 302 -3.87 40.72 1.50
CA GLY A 302 -3.62 42.08 1.93
C GLY A 302 -4.40 42.68 3.12
N ARG A 303 -5.21 41.88 3.88
CA ARG A 303 -5.95 42.37 5.05
C ARG A 303 -5.77 41.46 6.26
N ILE A 304 -5.08 41.99 7.27
CA ILE A 304 -4.75 41.27 8.52
C ILE A 304 -5.94 41.25 9.53
N VAL A 305 -6.99 42.05 9.35
CA VAL A 305 -7.99 42.32 10.39
C VAL A 305 -9.45 41.99 10.00
N ARG A 306 -9.78 41.86 8.72
CA ARG A 306 -11.15 41.44 8.27
C ARG A 306 -11.06 40.45 7.15
N PRO A 307 -11.99 39.42 7.12
CA PRO A 307 -12.07 38.49 6.00
C PRO A 307 -12.26 39.26 4.70
N SER A 308 -11.49 38.91 3.66
CA SER A 308 -11.68 39.45 2.32
C SER A 308 -13.04 39.01 1.77
N PRO A 309 -13.79 39.88 1.06
CA PRO A 309 -15.00 39.46 0.33
C PRO A 309 -14.73 38.31 -0.66
N LEU A 310 -13.48 38.14 -1.12
CA LEU A 310 -13.06 37.06 -2.01
C LEU A 310 -12.70 35.75 -1.26
N ALA A 311 -12.74 35.72 0.07
CA ALA A 311 -12.39 34.52 0.83
C ALA A 311 -13.28 33.32 0.48
N PRO A 312 -14.62 33.45 0.35
CA PRO A 312 -15.47 32.33 -0.09
C PRO A 312 -15.12 31.84 -1.49
N VAL A 313 -14.75 32.75 -2.41
CA VAL A 313 -14.35 32.37 -3.78
C VAL A 313 -13.12 31.47 -3.75
N THR A 314 -12.08 31.92 -3.06
CA THR A 314 -10.82 31.16 -3.00
C THR A 314 -10.95 29.83 -2.23
N GLU A 315 -11.82 29.79 -1.22
CA GLU A 315 -12.14 28.54 -0.50
C GLU A 315 -12.87 27.53 -1.41
N LEU A 316 -13.86 27.99 -2.18
CA LEU A 316 -14.56 27.15 -3.14
C LEU A 316 -13.66 26.69 -4.29
N GLU A 317 -12.72 27.51 -4.76
CA GLU A 317 -11.68 27.10 -5.72
C GLU A 317 -10.78 25.99 -5.11
N GLY A 318 -10.41 26.11 -3.85
CA GLY A 318 -9.70 25.07 -3.11
C GLY A 318 -10.50 23.77 -3.00
N CYS A 319 -11.79 23.86 -2.65
CA CYS A 319 -12.70 22.71 -2.61
C CYS A 319 -12.78 21.99 -3.95
N LYS A 320 -12.88 22.73 -5.06
CA LYS A 320 -12.94 22.13 -6.41
C LYS A 320 -11.69 21.32 -6.74
N ILE A 321 -10.50 21.81 -6.39
CA ILE A 321 -9.23 21.08 -6.61
C ILE A 321 -9.24 19.74 -5.82
N LEU A 322 -9.69 19.78 -4.57
CA LEU A 322 -9.75 18.60 -3.71
C LEU A 322 -10.82 17.60 -4.18
N LEU A 323 -12.00 18.08 -4.57
CA LEU A 323 -13.08 17.27 -5.12
C LEU A 323 -12.70 16.61 -6.44
N GLU A 324 -11.94 17.28 -7.32
CA GLU A 324 -11.44 16.65 -8.54
C GLU A 324 -10.46 15.51 -8.22
N GLY A 325 -9.61 15.69 -7.19
CA GLY A 325 -8.76 14.61 -6.68
C GLY A 325 -9.58 13.44 -6.12
N ASP A 326 -10.63 13.72 -5.36
CA ASP A 326 -11.53 12.72 -4.79
C ASP A 326 -12.29 11.94 -5.89
N ARG A 327 -12.85 12.65 -6.88
CA ARG A 327 -13.48 12.04 -8.06
C ARG A 327 -12.51 11.12 -8.80
N ALA A 328 -11.27 11.57 -9.02
CA ALA A 328 -10.25 10.79 -9.70
C ALA A 328 -9.86 9.52 -8.92
N LEU A 329 -9.76 9.63 -7.60
CA LEU A 329 -9.53 8.48 -6.71
C LEU A 329 -10.58 7.39 -6.93
N TRP A 330 -11.85 7.74 -6.73
CA TRP A 330 -12.94 6.76 -6.78
C TRP A 330 -13.17 6.20 -8.17
N SER A 331 -13.01 7.02 -9.22
CA SER A 331 -13.07 6.54 -10.62
C SER A 331 -11.93 5.56 -10.92
N GLY A 332 -10.71 5.84 -10.46
CA GLY A 332 -9.56 4.96 -10.63
C GLY A 332 -9.73 3.65 -9.89
N LEU A 333 -10.17 3.68 -8.63
CA LEU A 333 -10.41 2.48 -7.82
C LEU A 333 -11.55 1.61 -8.39
N ALA A 334 -12.60 2.23 -8.94
CA ALA A 334 -13.67 1.51 -9.63
C ALA A 334 -13.16 0.79 -10.89
N GLN A 335 -12.34 1.46 -11.70
CA GLN A 335 -11.74 0.87 -12.91
C GLN A 335 -10.81 -0.30 -12.59
N LEU A 336 -10.08 -0.22 -11.48
CA LEU A 336 -9.20 -1.29 -11.02
C LEU A 336 -9.96 -2.37 -10.23
N ALA A 337 -11.27 -2.22 -9.98
CA ALA A 337 -12.09 -3.07 -9.12
C ALA A 337 -11.45 -3.37 -7.73
N VAL A 338 -10.63 -2.45 -7.23
CA VAL A 338 -9.92 -2.55 -5.93
C VAL A 338 -10.68 -1.84 -4.82
N GLY A 339 -11.51 -0.88 -5.20
CA GLY A 339 -12.28 -0.06 -4.27
C GLY A 339 -13.48 -0.78 -3.67
N PRO A 340 -14.17 -0.15 -2.70
CA PRO A 340 -15.44 -0.64 -2.22
C PRO A 340 -16.49 -0.64 -3.35
N PRO A 341 -17.56 -1.47 -3.23
CA PRO A 341 -18.57 -1.62 -4.29
C PRO A 341 -19.27 -0.32 -4.70
N ASP A 342 -19.27 0.69 -3.82
CA ASP A 342 -19.88 2.02 -4.03
C ASP A 342 -18.90 3.05 -4.63
N SER A 343 -17.74 2.62 -5.15
CA SER A 343 -16.72 3.53 -5.70
C SER A 343 -17.26 4.42 -6.82
N GLU A 344 -18.07 3.88 -7.74
CA GLU A 344 -18.70 4.68 -8.79
C GLU A 344 -19.71 5.71 -8.25
N GLU A 345 -20.43 5.37 -7.19
CA GLU A 345 -21.37 6.28 -6.53
C GLU A 345 -20.62 7.42 -5.84
N ARG A 346 -19.49 7.13 -5.20
CA ARG A 346 -18.60 8.14 -4.60
C ARG A 346 -18.05 9.09 -5.66
N ALA A 347 -17.60 8.57 -6.79
CA ALA A 347 -17.15 9.41 -7.92
C ALA A 347 -18.26 10.34 -8.43
N ARG A 348 -19.48 9.83 -8.60
CA ARG A 348 -20.65 10.65 -9.01
C ARG A 348 -21.05 11.69 -7.97
N ARG A 349 -20.96 11.35 -6.67
CA ARG A 349 -21.18 12.31 -5.58
C ARG A 349 -20.16 13.45 -5.62
N ALA A 350 -18.88 13.15 -5.82
CA ALA A 350 -17.83 14.15 -5.96
C ALA A 350 -18.09 15.08 -7.17
N GLU A 351 -18.58 14.54 -8.29
CA GLU A 351 -18.96 15.31 -9.48
C GLU A 351 -20.13 16.27 -9.17
N GLY A 352 -21.18 15.81 -8.48
CA GLY A 352 -22.27 16.67 -8.04
C GLY A 352 -21.84 17.81 -7.11
N LEU A 353 -20.93 17.52 -6.18
CA LEU A 353 -20.32 18.52 -5.29
C LEU A 353 -19.43 19.52 -6.08
N LEU A 354 -18.74 19.08 -7.14
CA LEU A 354 -17.98 19.97 -8.03
C LEU A 354 -18.88 20.97 -8.74
N GLU A 355 -20.04 20.53 -9.26
CA GLU A 355 -21.03 21.39 -9.89
C GLU A 355 -21.61 22.41 -8.90
N ALA A 356 -21.98 21.96 -7.70
CA ALA A 356 -22.48 22.82 -6.63
C ALA A 356 -21.41 23.88 -6.19
N ALA A 357 -20.16 23.45 -6.03
CA ALA A 357 -19.06 24.34 -5.71
C ALA A 357 -18.85 25.42 -6.79
N GLU A 358 -18.97 25.06 -8.07
CA GLU A 358 -18.82 26.04 -9.16
C GLU A 358 -19.94 27.06 -9.15
N GLN A 359 -21.20 26.64 -8.95
CA GLN A 359 -22.32 27.58 -8.86
C GLN A 359 -22.15 28.56 -7.70
N LEU A 360 -21.83 28.05 -6.51
CA LEU A 360 -21.57 28.87 -5.32
C LEU A 360 -20.37 29.82 -5.52
N ARG A 361 -19.34 29.39 -6.23
CA ARG A 361 -18.15 30.19 -6.55
C ARG A 361 -18.53 31.39 -7.45
N ILE A 362 -19.35 31.14 -8.47
CA ILE A 362 -19.85 32.21 -9.37
C ILE A 362 -20.65 33.24 -8.58
N ASP A 363 -21.57 32.78 -7.73
CA ASP A 363 -22.43 33.65 -6.92
C ASP A 363 -21.60 34.46 -5.89
N ALA A 364 -20.63 33.82 -5.23
CA ALA A 364 -19.70 34.49 -4.33
C ALA A 364 -18.81 35.53 -5.04
N PHE A 365 -18.33 35.20 -6.25
CA PHE A 365 -17.53 36.12 -7.05
C PHE A 365 -18.35 37.33 -7.49
N HIS A 366 -19.57 37.10 -7.96
CA HIS A 366 -20.48 38.18 -8.32
C HIS A 366 -20.77 39.08 -7.10
N GLY A 367 -21.10 38.51 -5.95
CA GLY A 367 -21.34 39.26 -4.71
C GLY A 367 -20.13 40.03 -4.21
N ALA A 368 -18.91 39.52 -4.43
CA ALA A 368 -17.67 40.18 -4.03
C ALA A 368 -17.25 41.36 -4.96
N THR A 369 -17.67 41.28 -6.24
CA THR A 369 -17.23 42.25 -7.27
C THR A 369 -18.28 43.30 -7.64
N HIS A 370 -19.55 43.08 -7.30
CA HIS A 370 -20.64 44.02 -7.60
C HIS A 370 -21.17 44.65 -6.33
N HIS A 371 -21.06 46.00 -6.24
CA HIS A 371 -21.69 46.80 -5.18
C HIS A 371 -22.98 47.45 -5.72
N ARG A 372 -24.08 47.32 -4.94
CA ARG A 372 -25.23 48.17 -5.18
C ARG A 372 -24.82 49.63 -4.91
N VAL A 373 -24.88 50.45 -5.90
CA VAL A 373 -24.85 51.93 -5.73
C VAL A 373 -26.24 52.29 -5.20
N ASP A 374 -26.38 52.52 -3.91
CA ASP A 374 -27.60 53.09 -3.37
C ASP A 374 -27.79 54.43 -4.06
N ALA A 375 -28.95 54.64 -4.68
CA ALA A 375 -29.32 55.88 -5.29
C ALA A 375 -29.25 56.96 -4.19
N VAL A 376 -28.27 57.85 -4.27
CA VAL A 376 -28.14 59.00 -3.40
C VAL A 376 -29.39 59.85 -3.59
N GLY A 377 -30.26 59.80 -2.58
CA GLY A 377 -31.42 60.69 -2.51
C GLY A 377 -30.91 62.11 -2.52
N GLY A 378 -31.34 62.90 -3.53
CA GLY A 378 -30.96 64.31 -3.63
C GLY A 378 -31.38 65.12 -2.42
N PRO A 379 -30.69 66.24 -2.13
CA PRO A 379 -30.94 67.05 -0.95
C PRO A 379 -32.32 67.74 -1.04
N ARG A 380 -33.05 67.65 0.09
CA ARG A 380 -34.12 68.65 0.35
C ARG A 380 -33.53 69.85 1.11
#